data_0706d58b1a60c203b55a5c86120eeec9
#
_entry.id   0706d58b1a60c203b55a5c86120eeec9
#
_cell.length_a   1.000
_cell.length_b   1.000
_cell.length_c   1.000
_cell.angle_alpha   90.00
_cell.angle_beta   90.00
_cell.angle_gamma   90.00
#
_symmetry.space_group_name_H-M   'P 1'
#
loop_
_entity.id
_entity.type
_entity.pdbx_description
1 polymer ?
#
loop_
_entity_poly.entity_id
_entity_poly.type
_entity_poly.pdbx_seq_one_letter_code
_entity_poly.pdbx_strand_id
1 'polypeptide(L)'
;MNTIAENIADFLKEYPPFDNLTFQELSAIATSIRVLNLEKNETLFQINDKLHDCFYVVASGIIHLSVIADAEETLLNKCHAGDVLGLRPFFAKNNYMMTAKAREESIIYAIPIITFRPFVANNPDV
;
A
#
# COMPACT_ATOMS: atom_id res chain seq x y z
N MET A 1 -21.67 -11.98 11.24
CA MET A 1 -20.93 -10.72 11.46
C MET A 1 -19.51 -10.90 10.96
N ASN A 2 -19.06 -10.00 10.10
CA ASN A 2 -17.71 -10.11 9.54
C ASN A 2 -16.66 -9.63 10.54
N THR A 3 -15.54 -10.34 10.61
CA THR A 3 -14.38 -9.89 11.36
C THR A 3 -13.71 -8.73 10.62
N ILE A 4 -12.77 -8.03 11.29
CA ILE A 4 -11.99 -6.97 10.66
C ILE A 4 -11.20 -7.56 9.48
N ALA A 5 -10.59 -8.74 9.63
CA ALA A 5 -9.85 -9.39 8.56
C ALA A 5 -10.74 -9.73 7.37
N GLU A 6 -11.96 -10.19 7.61
CA GLU A 6 -12.91 -10.47 6.52
C GLU A 6 -13.30 -9.20 5.77
N ASN A 7 -13.51 -8.09 6.49
CA ASN A 7 -13.83 -6.81 5.88
C ASN A 7 -12.67 -6.30 5.01
N ILE A 8 -11.44 -6.48 5.46
CA ILE A 8 -10.25 -6.11 4.68
C ILE A 8 -10.16 -6.97 3.43
N ALA A 9 -10.38 -8.29 3.55
CA ALA A 9 -10.35 -9.20 2.42
C ALA A 9 -11.41 -8.83 1.38
N ASP A 10 -12.63 -8.52 1.81
CA ASP A 10 -13.70 -8.08 0.93
C ASP A 10 -13.33 -6.81 0.18
N PHE A 11 -12.71 -5.85 0.87
CA PHE A 11 -12.24 -4.62 0.25
C PHE A 11 -11.18 -4.91 -0.81
N LEU A 12 -10.16 -5.70 -0.46
CA LEU A 12 -9.04 -5.98 -1.37
C LEU A 12 -9.49 -6.74 -2.61
N LYS A 13 -10.51 -7.59 -2.49
CA LYS A 13 -11.00 -8.40 -3.60
C LYS A 13 -11.47 -7.56 -4.80
N GLU A 14 -11.82 -6.31 -4.56
CA GLU A 14 -12.32 -5.43 -5.60
C GLU A 14 -11.22 -4.74 -6.40
N TYR A 15 -9.94 -4.86 -5.97
CA TYR A 15 -8.85 -4.08 -6.56
C TYR A 15 -7.68 -4.95 -7.01
N PRO A 16 -7.05 -4.63 -8.17
CA PRO A 16 -5.80 -5.28 -8.56
C PRO A 16 -4.68 -4.92 -7.57
N PRO A 17 -3.71 -5.78 -7.32
CA PRO A 17 -3.57 -7.13 -7.88
C PRO A 17 -4.35 -8.20 -7.11
N PHE A 18 -5.11 -7.81 -6.10
CA PHE A 18 -5.74 -8.73 -5.15
C PHE A 18 -6.97 -9.43 -5.74
N ASP A 19 -7.55 -8.87 -6.80
CA ASP A 19 -8.73 -9.45 -7.46
C ASP A 19 -8.44 -10.81 -8.13
N ASN A 20 -7.16 -11.13 -8.33
CA ASN A 20 -6.75 -12.43 -8.86
C ASN A 20 -6.59 -13.51 -7.79
N LEU A 21 -6.70 -13.14 -6.51
CA LEU A 21 -6.55 -14.08 -5.40
C LEU A 21 -7.89 -14.63 -4.97
N THR A 22 -7.87 -15.84 -4.42
CA THR A 22 -9.08 -16.42 -3.82
C THR A 22 -9.39 -15.72 -2.51
N PHE A 23 -10.65 -15.86 -2.04
CA PHE A 23 -11.03 -15.31 -0.75
C PHE A 23 -10.20 -15.90 0.38
N GLN A 24 -9.87 -17.20 0.29
CA GLN A 24 -9.03 -17.83 1.31
C GLN A 24 -7.63 -17.24 1.34
N GLU A 25 -7.05 -16.99 0.17
CA GLU A 25 -5.74 -16.35 0.08
C GLU A 25 -5.77 -14.93 0.64
N LEU A 26 -6.79 -14.16 0.30
CA LEU A 26 -6.97 -12.80 0.82
C LEU A 26 -7.19 -12.79 2.33
N SER A 27 -7.95 -13.74 2.85
CA SER A 27 -8.17 -13.84 4.30
C SER A 27 -6.87 -14.12 5.04
N ALA A 28 -6.02 -14.99 4.48
CA ALA A 28 -4.71 -15.27 5.06
C ALA A 28 -3.83 -14.02 5.10
N ILE A 29 -3.81 -13.24 4.02
CA ILE A 29 -3.08 -11.97 3.96
C ILE A 29 -3.66 -10.99 4.98
N ALA A 30 -4.98 -10.88 5.04
CA ALA A 30 -5.66 -9.89 5.87
C ALA A 30 -5.38 -10.06 7.35
N THR A 31 -5.12 -11.28 7.82
CA THR A 31 -4.81 -11.51 9.24
C THR A 31 -3.50 -10.87 9.67
N SER A 32 -2.59 -10.59 8.72
CA SER A 32 -1.28 -9.98 9.01
C SER A 32 -1.26 -8.48 8.72
N ILE A 33 -2.32 -7.92 8.17
CA ILE A 33 -2.38 -6.51 7.80
C ILE A 33 -2.52 -5.63 9.04
N ARG A 34 -1.74 -4.55 9.09
CA ARG A 34 -1.90 -3.50 10.09
C ARG A 34 -2.67 -2.34 9.48
N VAL A 35 -3.62 -1.81 10.24
CA VAL A 35 -4.39 -0.64 9.83
C VAL A 35 -3.71 0.60 10.40
N LEU A 36 -3.32 1.52 9.54
CA LEU A 36 -2.67 2.77 9.92
C LEU A 36 -3.65 3.92 9.71
N ASN A 37 -3.71 4.82 10.67
CA ASN A 37 -4.48 6.05 10.56
C ASN A 37 -3.49 7.20 10.39
N LEU A 38 -3.54 7.87 9.25
CA LEU A 38 -2.69 9.02 8.96
C LEU A 38 -3.49 10.30 9.09
N GLU A 39 -2.93 11.25 9.81
CA GLU A 39 -3.49 12.60 9.88
C GLU A 39 -3.06 13.37 8.63
N LYS A 40 -3.77 14.45 8.34
CA LYS A 40 -3.43 15.35 7.23
C LYS A 40 -1.96 15.79 7.37
N ASN A 41 -1.23 15.70 6.26
CA ASN A 41 0.18 16.06 6.14
C ASN A 41 1.16 15.07 6.79
N GLU A 42 0.67 13.98 7.35
CA GLU A 42 1.54 12.94 7.88
C GLU A 42 2.22 12.17 6.75
N THR A 43 3.52 11.90 6.90
CA THR A 43 4.33 11.22 5.88
C THR A 43 4.29 9.72 6.11
N LEU A 44 3.97 8.95 5.05
CA LEU A 44 3.99 7.48 5.10
C LEU A 44 5.40 6.95 4.83
N PHE A 45 6.07 7.45 3.81
CA PHE A 45 7.48 7.19 3.53
C PHE A 45 8.07 8.36 2.75
N GLN A 46 9.40 8.49 2.79
CA GLN A 46 10.12 9.58 2.13
C GLN A 46 11.04 9.05 1.04
N ILE A 47 11.24 9.86 0.02
CA ILE A 47 12.21 9.57 -1.04
C ILE A 47 13.58 9.30 -0.43
N ASN A 48 14.26 8.28 -0.96
CA ASN A 48 15.58 7.80 -0.55
C ASN A 48 15.61 7.04 0.78
N ASP A 49 14.51 6.95 1.52
CA ASP A 49 14.46 6.11 2.71
C ASP A 49 14.59 4.64 2.31
N LYS A 50 15.16 3.84 3.22
CA LYS A 50 15.18 2.39 3.05
C LYS A 50 13.75 1.86 3.02
N LEU A 51 13.54 0.83 2.21
CA LEU A 51 12.22 0.21 2.12
C LEU A 51 11.77 -0.34 3.46
N HIS A 52 10.51 -0.12 3.78
CA HIS A 52 9.87 -0.81 4.89
C HIS A 52 9.67 -2.28 4.51
N ASP A 53 9.41 -3.13 5.49
CA ASP A 53 9.16 -4.54 5.27
C ASP A 53 7.72 -4.83 4.84
N CYS A 54 6.99 -3.81 4.47
CA CYS A 54 5.61 -3.89 4.01
C CYS A 54 5.37 -2.91 2.86
N PHE A 55 4.32 -3.17 2.11
CA PHE A 55 3.79 -2.20 1.16
C PHE A 55 2.41 -1.75 1.64
N TYR A 56 1.80 -0.82 0.94
CA TYR A 56 0.62 -0.12 1.43
C TYR A 56 -0.50 -0.09 0.40
N VAL A 57 -1.73 -0.15 0.89
CA VAL A 57 -2.94 0.05 0.08
C VAL A 57 -3.77 1.14 0.74
N VAL A 58 -4.24 2.09 -0.04
CA VAL A 58 -5.12 3.14 0.47
C VAL A 58 -6.50 2.55 0.68
N ALA A 59 -6.99 2.56 1.92
CA ALA A 59 -8.34 2.11 2.24
C ALA A 59 -9.33 3.27 2.14
N SER A 60 -8.92 4.46 2.59
CA SER A 60 -9.72 5.67 2.44
C SER A 60 -8.80 6.88 2.51
N GLY A 61 -9.27 8.01 1.99
CA GLY A 61 -8.50 9.25 1.98
C GLY A 61 -7.73 9.44 0.69
N ILE A 62 -6.74 10.34 0.72
CA ILE A 62 -5.93 10.69 -0.45
C ILE A 62 -4.47 10.78 -0.02
N ILE A 63 -3.60 10.08 -0.78
CA ILE A 63 -2.15 10.13 -0.58
C ILE A 63 -1.53 10.78 -1.81
N HIS A 64 -0.72 11.81 -1.59
CA HIS A 64 0.07 12.42 -2.66
C HIS A 64 1.44 11.76 -2.74
N LEU A 65 1.81 11.36 -3.95
CA LEU A 65 3.17 10.91 -4.26
C LEU A 65 3.90 12.06 -4.95
N SER A 66 5.05 12.44 -4.41
CA SER A 66 5.80 13.58 -4.92
C SER A 66 7.30 13.32 -4.89
N VAL A 67 8.04 14.13 -5.66
CA VAL A 67 9.49 14.21 -5.58
C VAL A 67 9.88 15.64 -5.24
N ILE A 68 11.02 15.78 -4.54
CA ILE A 68 11.57 17.10 -4.22
C ILE A 68 12.88 17.23 -4.96
N ALA A 69 12.99 18.25 -5.80
CA ALA A 69 14.18 18.56 -6.57
C ALA A 69 14.39 20.08 -6.54
N ASP A 70 15.62 20.51 -6.21
CA ASP A 70 15.99 21.94 -6.15
C ASP A 70 15.04 22.74 -5.25
N ALA A 71 14.67 22.15 -4.09
CA ALA A 71 13.77 22.74 -3.09
C ALA A 71 12.33 22.91 -3.58
N GLU A 72 11.99 22.35 -4.74
CA GLU A 72 10.61 22.35 -5.24
C GLU A 72 10.01 20.95 -5.14
N GLU A 73 8.78 20.88 -4.66
CA GLU A 73 8.01 19.64 -4.60
C GLU A 73 7.17 19.52 -5.86
N THR A 74 7.33 18.40 -6.57
CA THR A 74 6.55 18.10 -7.76
C THR A 74 5.63 16.94 -7.46
N LEU A 75 4.32 17.17 -7.58
CA LEU A 75 3.32 16.13 -7.42
C LEU A 75 3.35 15.21 -8.63
N LEU A 76 3.57 13.91 -8.39
CA LEU A 76 3.59 12.90 -9.45
C LEU A 76 2.25 12.19 -9.59
N ASN A 77 1.58 11.92 -8.48
CA ASN A 77 0.33 11.16 -8.51
C ASN A 77 -0.49 11.40 -7.25
N LYS A 78 -1.79 11.22 -7.38
CA LYS A 78 -2.73 11.21 -6.27
C LYS A 78 -3.28 9.80 -6.15
N CYS A 79 -3.16 9.20 -4.98
CA CYS A 79 -3.61 7.84 -4.73
C CYS A 79 -4.87 7.85 -3.89
N HIS A 80 -5.82 7.02 -4.30
CA HIS A 80 -7.15 6.92 -3.70
C HIS A 80 -7.39 5.49 -3.23
N ALA A 81 -8.57 5.24 -2.68
CA ALA A 81 -8.94 3.90 -2.22
C ALA A 81 -8.65 2.84 -3.28
N GLY A 82 -7.96 1.78 -2.88
CA GLY A 82 -7.57 0.68 -3.76
C GLY A 82 -6.19 0.81 -4.39
N ASP A 83 -5.57 1.99 -4.38
CA ASP A 83 -4.25 2.18 -4.97
C ASP A 83 -3.16 1.56 -4.07
N VAL A 84 -2.16 0.96 -4.72
CA VAL A 84 -1.05 0.27 -4.06
C VAL A 84 0.18 1.16 -4.08
N LEU A 85 0.85 1.28 -2.93
CA LEU A 85 2.02 2.14 -2.75
C LEU A 85 3.20 1.33 -2.20
N GLY A 86 4.40 1.63 -2.68
CA GLY A 86 5.63 1.09 -2.09
C GLY A 86 5.96 -0.34 -2.49
N LEU A 87 5.29 -0.91 -3.47
CA LEU A 87 5.52 -2.29 -3.91
C LEU A 87 6.61 -2.38 -4.99
N ARG A 88 6.58 -1.49 -5.98
CA ARG A 88 7.54 -1.50 -7.08
C ARG A 88 8.99 -1.38 -6.63
N PRO A 89 9.33 -0.43 -5.74
CA PRO A 89 10.72 -0.32 -5.28
C PRO A 89 11.22 -1.59 -4.63
N PHE A 90 10.33 -2.33 -3.96
CA PHE A 90 10.68 -3.58 -3.30
C PHE A 90 11.19 -4.61 -4.31
N PHE A 91 10.48 -4.82 -5.42
CA PHE A 91 10.90 -5.76 -6.45
C PHE A 91 12.10 -5.27 -7.25
N ALA A 92 12.26 -3.96 -7.39
CA ALA A 92 13.40 -3.35 -8.07
C ALA A 92 14.64 -3.29 -7.18
N LYS A 93 14.53 -3.62 -5.90
CA LYS A 93 15.61 -3.55 -4.89
C LYS A 93 16.18 -2.15 -4.76
N ASN A 94 15.31 -1.14 -4.88
CA ASN A 94 15.67 0.26 -4.72
C ASN A 94 15.08 0.82 -3.42
N ASN A 95 15.66 1.91 -2.95
CA ASN A 95 15.01 2.71 -1.90
C ASN A 95 13.76 3.37 -2.47
N TYR A 96 12.96 4.01 -1.61
CA TYR A 96 11.79 4.74 -2.09
C TYR A 96 12.21 5.85 -3.05
N MET A 97 11.51 5.92 -4.16
CA MET A 97 11.81 6.90 -5.23
C MET A 97 10.88 8.10 -5.18
N MET A 98 9.95 8.11 -4.24
CA MET A 98 8.96 9.17 -4.06
C MET A 98 8.64 9.32 -2.59
N THR A 99 8.10 10.49 -2.22
CA THR A 99 7.56 10.73 -0.88
C THR A 99 6.05 10.56 -0.93
N ALA A 100 5.50 9.81 0.02
CA ALA A 100 4.06 9.61 0.16
C ALA A 100 3.57 10.34 1.40
N LYS A 101 2.61 11.24 1.23
CA LYS A 101 2.10 12.08 2.29
C LYS A 101 0.58 12.16 2.21
N ALA A 102 -0.08 12.05 3.36
CA ALA A 102 -1.53 12.15 3.42
C ALA A 102 -1.98 13.59 3.13
N ARG A 103 -2.89 13.75 2.17
CA ARG A 103 -3.48 15.05 1.86
C ARG A 103 -4.62 15.39 2.81
N GLU A 104 -5.26 14.36 3.34
CA GLU A 104 -6.35 14.44 4.32
C GLU A 104 -6.24 13.23 5.24
N GLU A 105 -7.08 13.16 6.27
CA GLU A 105 -7.12 11.97 7.11
C GLU A 105 -7.33 10.74 6.25
N SER A 106 -6.46 9.74 6.41
CA SER A 106 -6.45 8.57 5.54
C SER A 106 -6.27 7.29 6.35
N ILE A 107 -6.87 6.21 5.85
CA ILE A 107 -6.69 4.88 6.42
C ILE A 107 -5.89 4.06 5.41
N ILE A 108 -4.82 3.46 5.89
CA ILE A 108 -3.87 2.72 5.06
C ILE A 108 -3.76 1.30 5.60
N TYR A 109 -3.79 0.32 4.70
CA TYR A 109 -3.48 -1.06 5.05
C TYR A 109 -2.02 -1.34 4.77
N ALA A 110 -1.26 -1.69 5.82
CA ALA A 110 0.15 -2.07 5.70
C ALA A 110 0.22 -3.59 5.58
N ILE A 111 0.69 -4.08 4.43
CA ILE A 111 0.73 -5.50 4.11
C ILE A 111 2.18 -5.98 4.16
N PRO A 112 2.53 -6.89 5.09
CA PRO A 112 3.88 -7.43 5.15
C PRO A 112 4.26 -8.10 3.84
N ILE A 113 5.42 -7.75 3.31
CA ILE A 113 5.86 -8.29 2.01
C ILE A 113 6.06 -9.80 2.07
N ILE A 114 6.51 -10.30 3.22
CA ILE A 114 6.75 -11.74 3.41
C ILE A 114 5.45 -12.54 3.28
N THR A 115 4.32 -11.96 3.67
CA THR A 115 3.00 -12.59 3.56
C THR A 115 2.52 -12.62 2.12
N PHE A 116 2.85 -11.58 1.35
CA PHE A 116 2.37 -11.42 -0.03
C PHE A 116 3.24 -12.16 -1.05
N ARG A 117 4.54 -12.26 -0.80
CA ARG A 117 5.52 -12.81 -1.74
C ARG A 117 5.15 -14.20 -2.30
N PRO A 118 4.66 -15.16 -1.49
CA PRO A 118 4.30 -16.48 -2.04
C PRO A 118 3.18 -16.38 -3.08
N PHE A 119 2.26 -15.45 -2.94
CA PHE A 119 1.14 -15.30 -3.88
C PHE A 119 1.61 -14.68 -5.20
N VAL A 120 2.61 -13.82 -5.17
CA VAL A 120 3.23 -13.27 -6.38
C VAL A 120 3.91 -14.39 -7.18
N ALA A 121 4.63 -15.28 -6.50
CA ALA A 121 5.33 -16.39 -7.15
C ALA A 121 4.35 -17.35 -7.82
N ASN A 122 3.17 -17.57 -7.21
CA ASN A 122 2.14 -18.48 -7.72
C ASN A 122 1.17 -17.83 -8.70
N ASN A 123 1.16 -16.50 -8.77
CA ASN A 123 0.23 -15.71 -9.59
C ASN A 123 1.02 -14.64 -10.34
N PRO A 124 1.67 -14.99 -11.47
CA PRO A 124 2.56 -14.03 -12.16
C PRO A 124 1.87 -12.75 -12.61
N ASP A 125 0.54 -12.76 -12.71
CA ASP A 125 -0.25 -11.59 -13.13
C ASP A 125 -0.55 -10.62 -11.98
N VAL A 126 -0.13 -10.98 -10.77
CA VAL A 126 -0.35 -10.14 -9.59
C VAL A 126 0.72 -9.06 -9.47
#